data_01c21155e2a8db23f027789bd47614c4
#
_entry.id   01c21155e2a8db23f027789bd47614c4
#
_cell.length_a   1.000
_cell.length_b   1.000
_cell.length_c   1.000
_cell.angle_alpha   90.00
_cell.angle_beta   90.00
_cell.angle_gamma   90.00
#
_symmetry.space_group_name_H-M   'P 1'
#
loop_
_entity.id
_entity.type
_entity.pdbx_description
1 polymer ?
#
loop_
_entity_poly.entity_id
_entity_poly.type
_entity_poly.pdbx_seq_one_letter_code
_entity_poly.pdbx_strand_id
1 'polypeptide(L)'
;IMALANQKDQFGESIIINPATIVVPSGMKFDMYTLFFSPTINTSDNTQAVNPLYQYRDSIEVVEDPTINALCGGLGNVMPWFLIGDPGDTDFIEVDYLNGQEIPNIRRMEAPGQLGFIWDIYLDWGISVMDYRGAVKNPGIKVDTKLKLV
;
A
#
# COMPACT_ATOMS: atom_id res chain seq x y z
N ILE A 1 7.33 -4.20 10.93
CA ILE A 1 7.63 -5.65 10.86
C ILE A 1 7.23 -6.33 12.17
N MET A 2 7.79 -5.98 13.31
CA MET A 2 7.45 -6.60 14.61
C MET A 2 5.96 -6.53 14.96
N ALA A 3 5.24 -5.48 14.58
CA ALA A 3 3.82 -5.36 14.83
C ALA A 3 2.98 -6.41 14.07
N LEU A 4 3.37 -6.77 12.85
CA LEU A 4 2.74 -7.86 12.10
C LEU A 4 3.10 -9.23 12.68
N ALA A 5 4.38 -9.44 12.99
CA ALA A 5 4.86 -10.71 13.52
C ALA A 5 4.31 -11.07 14.92
N ASN A 6 3.83 -10.07 15.68
CA ASN A 6 3.25 -10.27 17.02
C ASN A 6 1.71 -10.24 17.03
N GLN A 7 1.08 -10.34 15.89
CA GLN A 7 -0.38 -10.44 15.81
C GLN A 7 -0.86 -11.76 16.44
N LYS A 8 -2.02 -11.70 17.05
CA LYS A 8 -2.65 -12.85 17.69
C LYS A 8 -4.06 -13.06 17.16
N ASP A 9 -4.46 -14.32 17.12
CA ASP A 9 -5.84 -14.66 16.81
C ASP A 9 -6.79 -14.36 17.99
N GLN A 10 -8.07 -14.66 17.81
CA GLN A 10 -9.09 -14.47 18.85
C GLN A 10 -8.89 -15.37 20.07
N PHE A 11 -8.08 -16.42 19.97
CA PHE A 11 -7.77 -17.35 21.05
C PHE A 11 -6.44 -17.03 21.75
N GLY A 12 -5.71 -16.02 21.26
CA GLY A 12 -4.41 -15.57 21.80
C GLY A 12 -3.20 -16.31 21.22
N GLU A 13 -3.39 -17.16 20.21
CA GLU A 13 -2.30 -17.82 19.51
C GLU A 13 -1.62 -16.86 18.53
N SER A 14 -0.33 -17.05 18.31
CA SER A 14 0.45 -16.23 17.38
C SER A 14 0.10 -16.55 15.94
N ILE A 15 -0.20 -15.49 15.16
CA ILE A 15 -0.38 -15.59 13.72
C ILE A 15 0.91 -15.11 13.06
N ILE A 16 1.44 -15.90 12.13
CA ILE A 16 2.62 -15.52 11.36
C ILE A 16 2.13 -14.79 10.11
N ILE A 17 2.31 -13.47 10.07
CA ILE A 17 2.01 -12.65 8.91
C ILE A 17 3.32 -12.03 8.41
N ASN A 18 3.71 -12.39 7.21
CA ASN A 18 4.91 -11.85 6.57
C ASN A 18 4.60 -10.49 5.93
N PRO A 19 5.47 -9.48 6.10
CA PRO A 19 5.30 -8.20 5.42
C PRO A 19 5.59 -8.35 3.92
N ALA A 20 4.68 -7.87 3.07
CA ALA A 20 4.84 -7.92 1.63
C ALA A 20 4.93 -6.52 0.99
N THR A 21 4.10 -5.57 1.43
CA THR A 21 4.00 -4.27 0.78
C THR A 21 4.02 -3.13 1.78
N ILE A 22 4.80 -2.09 1.47
CA ILE A 22 4.76 -0.81 2.18
C ILE A 22 4.15 0.23 1.26
N VAL A 23 3.01 0.80 1.68
CA VAL A 23 2.36 1.90 0.98
C VAL A 23 2.74 3.21 1.66
N VAL A 24 3.34 4.11 0.92
CA VAL A 24 3.88 5.38 1.41
C VAL A 24 3.32 6.57 0.64
N PRO A 25 3.19 7.74 1.29
CA PRO A 25 2.83 8.97 0.60
C PRO A 25 3.93 9.43 -0.36
N SER A 26 3.55 10.23 -1.35
CA SER A 26 4.50 10.83 -2.29
C SER A 26 5.56 11.66 -1.57
N GLY A 27 6.80 11.46 -1.95
CA GLY A 27 7.98 12.09 -1.35
C GLY A 27 8.68 11.25 -0.26
N MET A 28 8.05 10.18 0.25
CA MET A 28 8.66 9.29 1.24
C MET A 28 9.32 8.04 0.61
N LYS A 29 9.07 7.81 -0.67
CA LYS A 29 9.58 6.63 -1.39
C LYS A 29 11.11 6.53 -1.35
N PHE A 30 11.80 7.65 -1.56
CA PHE A 30 13.28 7.67 -1.57
C PHE A 30 13.88 7.35 -0.20
N ASP A 31 13.26 7.82 0.88
CA ASP A 31 13.71 7.53 2.24
C ASP A 31 13.52 6.03 2.54
N MET A 32 12.40 5.44 2.11
CA MET A 32 12.15 4.00 2.26
C MET A 32 13.10 3.16 1.41
N TYR A 33 13.40 3.56 0.17
CA TYR A 33 14.40 2.89 -0.64
C TYR A 33 15.78 2.94 0.02
N THR A 34 16.18 4.10 0.53
CA THR A 34 17.46 4.24 1.24
C THR A 34 17.50 3.32 2.47
N LEU A 35 16.39 3.20 3.19
CA LEU A 35 16.29 2.37 4.38
C LEU A 35 16.43 0.87 4.06
N PHE A 36 15.80 0.38 3.00
CA PHE A 36 15.82 -1.04 2.65
C PHE A 36 16.98 -1.46 1.76
N PHE A 37 17.44 -0.58 0.87
CA PHE A 37 18.46 -0.92 -0.13
C PHE A 37 19.88 -0.49 0.24
N SER A 38 20.07 0.28 1.31
CA SER A 38 21.41 0.57 1.83
C SER A 38 21.97 -0.63 2.58
N PRO A 39 23.10 -1.19 2.15
CA PRO A 39 23.72 -2.33 2.85
C PRO A 39 24.32 -1.94 4.21
N THR A 40 24.67 -0.68 4.38
CA THR A 40 25.29 -0.14 5.62
C THR A 40 24.56 1.10 6.09
N ILE A 41 24.52 1.29 7.40
CA ILE A 41 23.99 2.48 8.05
C ILE A 41 25.11 3.11 8.90
N ASN A 42 25.12 4.45 8.98
CA ASN A 42 26.01 5.14 9.90
C ASN A 42 25.41 5.15 11.29
N THR A 43 26.18 4.70 12.26
CA THR A 43 25.82 4.80 13.68
C THR A 43 26.18 6.17 14.24
N SER A 44 25.67 6.48 15.43
CA SER A 44 25.97 7.74 16.15
C SER A 44 27.47 8.02 16.33
N ASP A 45 28.28 6.97 16.35
CA ASP A 45 29.75 7.05 16.53
C ASP A 45 30.52 7.13 15.20
N ASN A 46 29.83 7.46 14.11
CA ASN A 46 30.38 7.56 12.75
C ASN A 46 31.03 6.26 12.23
N THR A 47 30.65 5.13 12.80
CA THR A 47 31.04 3.78 12.38
C THR A 47 29.97 3.21 11.45
N GLN A 48 30.41 2.54 10.37
CA GLN A 48 29.49 1.83 9.50
C GLN A 48 29.07 0.50 10.11
N ALA A 49 27.76 0.31 10.26
CA ALA A 49 27.18 -0.96 10.69
C ALA A 49 26.36 -1.60 9.56
N VAL A 50 26.20 -2.91 9.62
CA VAL A 50 25.36 -3.64 8.69
C VAL A 50 23.89 -3.26 8.91
N ASN A 51 23.16 -2.96 7.84
CA ASN A 51 21.74 -2.65 7.92
C ASN A 51 20.93 -3.96 8.04
N PRO A 52 20.27 -4.23 9.16
CA PRO A 52 19.47 -5.44 9.31
C PRO A 52 18.21 -5.46 8.42
N LEU A 53 17.73 -4.31 7.95
CA LEU A 53 16.57 -4.21 7.05
C LEU A 53 16.93 -4.58 5.62
N TYR A 54 18.22 -4.59 5.26
CA TYR A 54 18.68 -4.96 3.92
C TYR A 54 18.25 -6.36 3.50
N GLN A 55 18.05 -7.28 4.45
CA GLN A 55 17.56 -8.63 4.17
C GLN A 55 16.12 -8.67 3.61
N TYR A 56 15.33 -7.63 3.85
CA TYR A 56 13.93 -7.55 3.40
C TYR A 56 13.76 -6.86 2.04
N ARG A 57 14.84 -6.43 1.40
CA ARG A 57 14.80 -5.68 0.13
C ARG A 57 14.09 -6.41 -1.01
N ASP A 58 14.19 -7.75 -1.03
CA ASP A 58 13.63 -8.59 -2.10
C ASP A 58 12.22 -9.13 -1.73
N SER A 59 11.81 -8.98 -0.47
CA SER A 59 10.53 -9.48 0.04
C SER A 59 9.50 -8.38 0.27
N ILE A 60 9.93 -7.12 0.37
CA ILE A 60 9.03 -5.99 0.61
C ILE A 60 9.02 -5.05 -0.59
N GLU A 61 7.84 -4.88 -1.19
CA GLU A 61 7.60 -3.93 -2.25
C GLU A 61 7.24 -2.55 -1.65
N VAL A 62 7.84 -1.47 -2.18
CA VAL A 62 7.54 -0.10 -1.78
C VAL A 62 6.66 0.56 -2.84
N VAL A 63 5.40 0.76 -2.51
CA VAL A 63 4.39 1.40 -3.37
C VAL A 63 4.15 2.83 -2.92
N GLU A 64 4.19 3.76 -3.86
CA GLU A 64 3.88 5.18 -3.63
C GLU A 64 2.45 5.47 -4.06
N ASP A 65 1.66 6.04 -3.13
CA ASP A 65 0.28 6.43 -3.41
C ASP A 65 0.06 7.92 -3.11
N PRO A 66 -0.13 8.76 -4.15
CA PRO A 66 -0.41 10.18 -3.99
C PRO A 66 -1.78 10.47 -3.36
N THR A 67 -2.70 9.49 -3.32
CA THR A 67 -4.01 9.64 -2.70
C THR A 67 -3.89 9.92 -1.20
N ILE A 68 -2.88 9.34 -0.55
CA ILE A 68 -2.58 9.59 0.86
C ILE A 68 -2.28 11.07 1.10
N ASN A 69 -1.50 11.69 0.20
CA ASN A 69 -1.18 13.12 0.29
C ASN A 69 -2.44 13.98 0.16
N ALA A 70 -3.32 13.64 -0.79
CA ALA A 70 -4.57 14.36 -1.03
C ALA A 70 -5.51 14.28 0.19
N LEU A 71 -5.66 13.09 0.77
CA LEU A 71 -6.53 12.87 1.94
C LEU A 71 -5.99 13.53 3.22
N CYS A 72 -4.68 13.66 3.36
CA CYS A 72 -4.04 14.25 4.55
C CYS A 72 -3.77 15.75 4.44
N GLY A 73 -4.23 16.42 3.38
CA GLY A 73 -4.09 17.86 3.18
C GLY A 73 -2.77 18.31 2.54
N GLY A 74 -2.06 17.39 1.92
CA GLY A 74 -0.87 17.68 1.11
C GLY A 74 0.46 17.71 1.87
N LEU A 75 1.50 18.11 1.15
CA LEU A 75 2.88 18.18 1.67
C LEU A 75 2.98 19.14 2.88
N GLY A 76 3.76 18.73 3.88
CA GLY A 76 3.95 19.48 5.13
C GLY A 76 3.02 19.07 6.27
N ASN A 77 2.01 18.24 6.03
CA ASN A 77 1.18 17.60 7.05
C ASN A 77 1.76 16.24 7.48
N VAL A 78 1.26 15.76 8.61
CA VAL A 78 1.59 14.40 9.07
C VAL A 78 0.88 13.41 8.15
N MET A 79 1.65 12.57 7.49
CA MET A 79 1.12 11.57 6.57
C MET A 79 1.38 10.17 7.08
N PRO A 80 0.36 9.33 7.18
CA PRO A 80 0.51 7.95 7.57
C PRO A 80 1.14 7.14 6.44
N TRP A 81 1.76 6.03 6.81
CA TRP A 81 2.16 4.98 5.89
C TRP A 81 1.65 3.63 6.42
N PHE A 82 1.53 2.68 5.53
CA PHE A 82 0.93 1.39 5.82
C PHE A 82 1.89 0.26 5.49
N LEU A 83 1.92 -0.75 6.35
CA LEU A 83 2.61 -2.00 6.09
C LEU A 83 1.54 -3.08 5.95
N ILE A 84 1.50 -3.74 4.80
CA ILE A 84 0.51 -4.75 4.44
C ILE A 84 1.21 -6.10 4.40
N GLY A 85 0.56 -7.10 4.98
CA GLY A 85 1.01 -8.49 4.97
C GLY A 85 0.81 -9.16 3.62
N ASP A 86 1.41 -10.33 3.49
CA ASP A 86 1.25 -11.17 2.30
C ASP A 86 -0.22 -11.61 2.17
N PRO A 87 -0.83 -11.47 0.98
CA PRO A 87 -2.19 -11.98 0.73
C PRO A 87 -2.35 -13.49 0.95
N GLY A 88 -1.26 -14.25 0.90
CA GLY A 88 -1.27 -15.69 1.21
C GLY A 88 -1.40 -16.00 2.71
N ASP A 89 -1.04 -15.06 3.57
CA ASP A 89 -1.07 -15.25 5.03
C ASP A 89 -2.35 -14.68 5.66
N THR A 90 -3.00 -13.70 5.01
CA THR A 90 -4.18 -13.01 5.54
C THR A 90 -5.03 -12.37 4.46
N ASP A 91 -6.34 -12.51 4.59
CA ASP A 91 -7.34 -11.87 3.74
C ASP A 91 -7.68 -10.48 4.30
N PHE A 92 -6.86 -9.47 3.97
CA PHE A 92 -7.05 -8.11 4.48
C PHE A 92 -8.17 -7.37 3.76
N ILE A 93 -8.12 -7.35 2.42
CA ILE A 93 -9.10 -6.71 1.56
C ILE A 93 -9.51 -7.70 0.47
N GLU A 94 -10.81 -7.90 0.33
CA GLU A 94 -11.38 -8.71 -0.74
C GLU A 94 -12.08 -7.81 -1.75
N VAL A 95 -11.85 -8.10 -3.03
CA VAL A 95 -12.51 -7.44 -4.16
C VAL A 95 -13.38 -8.46 -4.86
N ASP A 96 -14.68 -8.25 -4.79
CA ASP A 96 -15.68 -9.12 -5.40
C ASP A 96 -16.20 -8.52 -6.71
N TYR A 97 -16.32 -9.36 -7.72
CA TYR A 97 -16.91 -9.00 -9.00
C TYR A 97 -18.23 -9.74 -9.18
N LEU A 98 -19.27 -9.02 -9.59
CA LEU A 98 -20.57 -9.62 -9.85
C LEU A 98 -20.47 -10.73 -10.91
N ASN A 99 -20.89 -11.94 -10.54
CA ASN A 99 -20.77 -13.17 -11.35
C ASN A 99 -19.33 -13.53 -11.75
N GLY A 100 -18.31 -13.08 -11.01
CA GLY A 100 -16.90 -13.33 -11.33
C GLY A 100 -16.39 -12.59 -12.57
N GLN A 101 -17.08 -11.54 -13.00
CA GLN A 101 -16.75 -10.82 -14.22
C GLN A 101 -15.80 -9.66 -13.94
N GLU A 102 -14.50 -9.88 -14.11
CA GLU A 102 -13.43 -8.90 -13.87
C GLU A 102 -13.28 -7.88 -15.03
N ILE A 103 -13.78 -8.24 -16.22
CA ILE A 103 -13.66 -7.41 -17.42
C ILE A 103 -14.96 -6.65 -17.65
N PRO A 104 -14.91 -5.33 -17.93
CA PRO A 104 -16.10 -4.56 -18.26
C PRO A 104 -16.86 -5.14 -19.43
N ASN A 105 -18.19 -5.19 -19.31
CA ASN A 105 -19.08 -5.51 -20.40
C ASN A 105 -19.21 -4.31 -21.34
N ILE A 106 -18.95 -4.52 -22.62
CA ILE A 106 -19.10 -3.51 -23.64
C ILE A 106 -20.24 -3.93 -24.58
N ARG A 107 -21.31 -3.14 -24.62
CA ARG A 107 -22.43 -3.35 -25.53
C ARG A 107 -22.51 -2.22 -26.53
N ARG A 108 -22.72 -2.59 -27.80
CA ARG A 108 -23.03 -1.65 -28.87
C ARG A 108 -24.53 -1.66 -29.09
N MET A 109 -25.11 -0.49 -29.10
CA MET A 109 -26.52 -0.28 -29.39
C MET A 109 -26.70 0.74 -30.52
N GLU A 110 -27.72 0.57 -31.33
CA GLU A 110 -28.15 1.56 -32.29
C GLU A 110 -29.26 2.42 -31.67
N ALA A 111 -29.09 3.74 -31.70
CA ALA A 111 -30.08 4.66 -31.17
C ALA A 111 -31.26 4.73 -32.12
N PRO A 112 -32.50 4.46 -31.66
CA PRO A 112 -33.67 4.60 -32.50
C PRO A 112 -33.85 6.05 -33.00
N GLY A 113 -33.89 6.26 -34.31
CA GLY A 113 -34.10 7.57 -34.91
C GLY A 113 -32.87 8.48 -35.02
N GLN A 114 -31.65 7.97 -34.73
CA GLN A 114 -30.41 8.69 -34.94
C GLN A 114 -29.42 7.83 -35.73
N LEU A 115 -28.66 8.48 -36.62
CA LEU A 115 -27.51 7.84 -37.29
C LEU A 115 -26.32 7.81 -36.32
N GLY A 116 -25.94 6.62 -35.90
CA GLY A 116 -24.77 6.41 -35.01
C GLY A 116 -24.93 5.20 -34.09
N PHE A 117 -23.86 4.92 -33.36
CA PHE A 117 -23.80 3.83 -32.38
C PHE A 117 -23.55 4.39 -31.00
N ILE A 118 -24.24 3.82 -30.02
CA ILE A 118 -23.99 4.08 -28.60
C ILE A 118 -23.23 2.88 -28.05
N TRP A 119 -22.14 3.15 -27.32
CA TRP A 119 -21.41 2.16 -26.59
C TRP A 119 -21.75 2.29 -25.11
N ASP A 120 -22.25 1.20 -24.55
CA ASP A 120 -22.56 1.08 -23.14
C ASP A 120 -21.50 0.21 -22.46
N ILE A 121 -20.86 0.74 -21.41
CA ILE A 121 -19.79 0.06 -20.67
C ILE A 121 -20.22 0.00 -19.21
N TYR A 122 -20.27 -1.20 -18.66
CA TYR A 122 -20.59 -1.39 -17.26
C TYR A 122 -19.73 -2.48 -16.60
N LEU A 123 -19.41 -2.28 -15.34
CA LEU A 123 -18.71 -3.22 -14.47
C LEU A 123 -19.27 -3.05 -13.05
N ASP A 124 -19.67 -4.17 -12.43
CA ASP A 124 -20.14 -4.20 -11.07
C ASP A 124 -19.11 -4.90 -10.20
N TRP A 125 -18.61 -4.18 -9.20
CA TRP A 125 -17.62 -4.69 -8.25
C TRP A 125 -17.82 -4.09 -6.88
N GLY A 126 -17.35 -4.78 -5.85
CA GLY A 126 -17.37 -4.34 -4.46
C GLY A 126 -16.05 -4.57 -3.76
N ILE A 127 -15.79 -3.82 -2.71
CA ILE A 127 -14.62 -4.01 -1.85
C ILE A 127 -15.12 -4.18 -0.42
N SER A 128 -14.59 -5.19 0.27
CA SER A 128 -14.80 -5.37 1.69
C SER A 128 -13.47 -5.56 2.44
N VAL A 129 -13.43 -5.11 3.69
CA VAL A 129 -12.31 -5.37 4.59
C VAL A 129 -12.68 -6.59 5.41
N MET A 130 -11.89 -7.68 5.27
CA MET A 130 -12.15 -8.95 5.91
C MET A 130 -11.48 -9.04 7.28
N ASP A 131 -10.17 -8.79 7.35
CA ASP A 131 -9.42 -8.85 8.60
C ASP A 131 -8.51 -7.63 8.77
N TYR A 132 -8.63 -6.93 9.91
CA TYR A 132 -7.78 -5.77 10.23
C TYR A 132 -6.33 -6.13 10.56
N ARG A 133 -6.05 -7.40 10.87
CA ARG A 133 -4.72 -7.88 11.27
C ARG A 133 -3.71 -7.91 10.13
N GLY A 134 -4.19 -7.94 8.89
CA GLY A 134 -3.36 -7.96 7.69
C GLY A 134 -2.63 -6.66 7.40
N ALA A 135 -2.95 -5.56 8.09
CA ALA A 135 -2.28 -4.29 7.87
C ALA A 135 -1.95 -3.56 9.16
N VAL A 136 -0.84 -2.84 9.14
CA VAL A 136 -0.41 -1.96 10.25
C VAL A 136 -0.28 -0.54 9.72
N LYS A 137 -1.02 0.39 10.33
CA LYS A 137 -0.92 1.82 10.07
C LYS A 137 0.09 2.45 11.02
N ASN A 138 1.07 3.15 10.47
CA ASN A 138 1.89 4.08 11.24
C ASN A 138 1.29 5.48 11.10
N PRO A 139 1.08 6.23 12.20
CA PRO A 139 0.52 7.58 12.14
C PRO A 139 1.40 8.58 11.38
N GLY A 140 2.66 8.21 11.10
CA GLY A 140 3.59 9.06 10.37
C GLY A 140 4.23 10.14 11.21
N ILE A 141 5.13 10.84 10.58
CA ILE A 141 5.76 12.08 11.06
C ILE A 141 5.55 13.17 10.01
N LYS A 142 5.62 14.42 10.43
CA LYS A 142 5.60 15.53 9.49
C LYS A 142 6.78 15.39 8.52
N VAL A 143 6.48 15.20 7.24
CA VAL A 143 7.51 15.14 6.20
C VAL A 143 7.88 16.57 5.87
N ASP A 144 9.00 17.05 6.42
CA ASP A 144 9.61 18.29 5.95
C ASP A 144 10.19 18.02 4.55
N THR A 145 9.67 18.70 3.55
CA THR A 145 10.26 18.70 2.22
C THR A 145 11.66 19.31 2.31
N LYS A 146 12.67 18.46 2.34
CA LYS A 146 14.09 18.90 2.31
C LYS A 146 14.47 19.56 0.98
N LEU A 147 13.65 19.36 -0.04
CA LEU A 147 13.73 20.06 -1.32
C LEU A 147 12.86 21.33 -1.26
N LYS A 148 13.47 22.42 -0.87
CA LYS A 148 12.93 23.75 -1.21
C LYS A 148 13.18 23.95 -2.70
N LEU A 149 12.14 23.73 -3.51
CA LEU A 149 12.11 24.25 -4.86
C LEU A 149 12.06 25.78 -4.73
N VAL A 150 13.14 26.45 -5.11
CA VAL A 150 13.24 27.91 -5.22
C VAL A 150 12.56 28.33 -6.51
#